data_55b8e6842a31c7c7584670fe6d68ebe2
#
_entry.id   55b8e6842a31c7c7584670fe6d68ebe2
#
_cell.length_a   1.000
_cell.length_b   1.000
_cell.length_c   1.000
_cell.angle_alpha   90.00
_cell.angle_beta   90.00
_cell.angle_gamma   90.00
#
_symmetry.space_group_name_H-M   'P 1'
#
loop_
_entity.id
_entity.type
_entity.pdbx_description
1 polymer ?
#
loop_
_entity_poly.entity_id
_entity_poly.type
_entity_poly.pdbx_seq_one_letter_code
_entity_poly.pdbx_strand_id
1 'polypeptide(L)'
;MHNDIIGYKYNDKIIDIQTAQEMGIENLEPIFFDNSSESLELIRHSAAHLMAQAIKELYPDAKFYVGPSIENGFYYDLKTEESITDKDLKNIEKKMKALAKKKIPIEKYYISMDEARKKFKDDELKQAVLDMINEDKVSIYKQGDFEDLCRGPHVPNTKYLQNVKLQKVAGAYLGGDSKNEMLTRIYGTAFATKEALQEYLKMLEEAKKRDHRKLGTELELWMFDEEIGAGMPIWLPKGTLLRGNLEKLLYSAHIRRNYLPVKGPELLRSHMWKISGHYYNYKENMYFTEIENDDPNKPAEEYGIKPMNCLSHVKIFGHKVRSYKELPLRFFEFGTVHRHEKSGVLHGLLRVREFTQDDAHIFCRDDQIEDEVIKVLEFVDAIMQRFGFEYEMEISTRPEKSIGSDEIWEKATNALKGALNRLNRNYGIDEGGGAFYGPKIDIKITDAIGRKWQCGTIQVDFNLPERFDINYIDENNTKKRPVMIHRAIIGSFERFIAILTEHYAGEYPTFIAPVKAIFVPINENHVNYAKEIQKELLNDDIITEIYDSSDSLNKRIRNAEKQKVGYVVIIGDEEVENDLVAIRDRKKREQYKLSKGEFVEMIKKLCEVKL
;
A
#
# COMPACT_ATOMS: atom_id res chain seq x y z
N MET A 1 -2.49 -35.95 5.41
CA MET A 1 -2.51 -34.68 6.16
C MET A 1 -2.06 -35.01 7.57
N HIS A 2 -1.04 -34.36 8.09
CA HIS A 2 -0.56 -34.63 9.45
C HIS A 2 -1.53 -33.94 10.41
N ASN A 3 -2.33 -34.72 11.15
CA ASN A 3 -3.22 -34.24 12.21
C ASN A 3 -2.45 -33.97 13.53
N ASP A 4 -1.17 -33.58 13.43
CA ASP A 4 -0.37 -33.26 14.62
C ASP A 4 -0.85 -31.95 15.21
N ILE A 5 -1.29 -31.96 16.45
CA ILE A 5 -1.60 -30.76 17.22
C ILE A 5 -0.28 -30.11 17.65
N ILE A 6 -0.13 -28.79 17.40
CA ILE A 6 1.07 -28.02 17.74
C ILE A 6 0.82 -26.90 18.76
N GLY A 7 -0.43 -26.63 19.09
CA GLY A 7 -0.86 -25.63 20.06
C GLY A 7 -2.37 -25.62 20.21
N TYR A 8 -2.88 -24.65 20.94
CA TYR A 8 -4.31 -24.46 21.18
C TYR A 8 -4.69 -22.99 21.15
N LYS A 9 -5.97 -22.72 20.85
CA LYS A 9 -6.59 -21.39 20.96
C LYS A 9 -7.46 -21.34 22.20
N TYR A 10 -7.29 -20.28 23.00
CA TYR A 10 -8.07 -19.99 24.20
C TYR A 10 -8.31 -18.50 24.34
N ASN A 11 -9.59 -18.08 24.38
CA ASN A 11 -9.98 -16.67 24.44
C ASN A 11 -9.25 -15.80 23.41
N ASP A 12 -9.27 -16.23 22.14
CA ASP A 12 -8.59 -15.60 21.00
C ASP A 12 -7.05 -15.48 21.11
N LYS A 13 -6.45 -16.13 22.09
CA LYS A 13 -4.98 -16.24 22.24
C LYS A 13 -4.47 -17.61 21.86
N ILE A 14 -3.35 -17.63 21.18
CA ILE A 14 -2.61 -18.85 20.87
C ILE A 14 -1.76 -19.23 22.08
N ILE A 15 -1.83 -20.48 22.50
CA ILE A 15 -1.02 -21.06 23.59
C ILE A 15 -0.34 -22.35 23.12
N ASP A 16 0.86 -22.62 23.64
CA ASP A 16 1.53 -23.88 23.37
C ASP A 16 0.95 -25.03 24.17
N ILE A 17 1.30 -26.25 23.78
CA ILE A 17 0.78 -27.49 24.40
C ILE A 17 1.10 -27.54 25.89
N GLN A 18 2.33 -27.12 26.30
CA GLN A 18 2.73 -27.14 27.69
C GLN A 18 1.90 -26.18 28.52
N THR A 19 1.67 -24.95 28.04
CA THR A 19 0.81 -23.96 28.70
C THR A 19 -0.63 -24.48 28.84
N ALA A 20 -1.17 -25.14 27.81
CA ALA A 20 -2.50 -25.74 27.84
C ALA A 20 -2.61 -26.84 28.91
N GLN A 21 -1.59 -27.67 29.07
CA GLN A 21 -1.52 -28.70 30.10
C GLN A 21 -1.41 -28.10 31.52
N GLU A 22 -0.60 -27.06 31.70
CA GLU A 22 -0.44 -26.35 32.97
C GLU A 22 -1.74 -25.67 33.42
N MET A 23 -2.54 -25.14 32.49
CA MET A 23 -3.82 -24.49 32.76
C MET A 23 -4.93 -25.49 33.15
N GLY A 24 -4.80 -26.78 32.75
CA GLY A 24 -5.78 -27.80 33.03
C GLY A 24 -7.20 -27.54 32.48
N ILE A 25 -7.30 -26.76 31.38
CA ILE A 25 -8.57 -26.35 30.79
C ILE A 25 -9.08 -27.43 29.84
N GLU A 26 -10.33 -27.85 30.01
CA GLU A 26 -11.04 -28.72 29.08
C GLU A 26 -11.66 -27.87 27.95
N ASN A 27 -11.79 -28.45 26.74
CA ASN A 27 -12.40 -27.83 25.56
C ASN A 27 -11.58 -26.68 24.92
N LEU A 28 -10.26 -26.83 24.80
CA LEU A 28 -9.41 -25.97 23.99
C LEU A 28 -9.58 -26.27 22.49
N GLU A 29 -9.59 -25.25 21.65
CA GLU A 29 -9.59 -25.41 20.19
C GLU A 29 -8.19 -25.81 19.70
N PRO A 30 -8.00 -27.01 19.09
CA PRO A 30 -6.69 -27.46 18.68
C PRO A 30 -6.18 -26.72 17.43
N ILE A 31 -4.92 -26.35 17.44
CA ILE A 31 -4.19 -25.83 16.27
C ILE A 31 -3.38 -26.98 15.68
N PHE A 32 -3.72 -27.33 14.44
CA PHE A 32 -3.03 -28.39 13.71
C PHE A 32 -1.81 -27.88 12.97
N PHE A 33 -0.86 -28.74 12.65
CA PHE A 33 0.30 -28.42 11.83
C PHE A 33 -0.10 -28.27 10.36
N ASP A 34 -0.43 -27.03 9.96
CA ASP A 34 -0.85 -26.66 8.61
C ASP A 34 -0.37 -25.24 8.27
N ASN A 35 -0.93 -24.63 7.22
CA ASN A 35 -0.61 -23.25 6.81
C ASN A 35 -1.71 -22.25 7.22
N SER A 36 -2.53 -22.55 8.23
CA SER A 36 -3.44 -21.57 8.84
C SER A 36 -2.66 -20.44 9.54
N SER A 37 -3.29 -19.31 9.75
CA SER A 37 -2.67 -18.15 10.39
C SER A 37 -2.10 -18.48 11.76
N GLU A 38 -2.87 -19.19 12.58
CA GLU A 38 -2.51 -19.59 13.94
C GLU A 38 -1.33 -20.58 13.95
N SER A 39 -1.37 -21.56 13.05
CA SER A 39 -0.27 -22.53 12.89
C SER A 39 1.01 -21.84 12.43
N LEU A 40 0.91 -20.93 11.45
CA LEU A 40 2.07 -20.17 10.94
C LEU A 40 2.66 -19.24 11.98
N GLU A 41 1.87 -18.66 12.88
CA GLU A 41 2.38 -17.85 13.99
C GLU A 41 3.29 -18.67 14.90
N LEU A 42 2.84 -19.86 15.36
CA LEU A 42 3.63 -20.80 16.15
C LEU A 42 4.92 -21.23 15.43
N ILE A 43 4.80 -21.62 14.16
CA ILE A 43 5.92 -22.08 13.33
C ILE A 43 6.96 -20.96 13.16
N ARG A 44 6.53 -19.75 12.82
CA ARG A 44 7.41 -18.60 12.56
C ARG A 44 8.12 -18.12 13.81
N HIS A 45 7.41 -18.03 14.94
CA HIS A 45 8.02 -17.68 16.22
C HIS A 45 9.07 -18.71 16.64
N SER A 46 8.75 -20.00 16.53
CA SER A 46 9.70 -21.08 16.83
C SER A 46 10.88 -21.12 15.85
N ALA A 47 10.66 -20.77 14.58
CA ALA A 47 11.73 -20.66 13.59
C ALA A 47 12.71 -19.51 13.89
N ALA A 48 12.24 -18.41 14.53
CA ALA A 48 13.12 -17.37 15.04
C ALA A 48 14.07 -17.91 16.11
N HIS A 49 13.58 -18.72 17.05
CA HIS A 49 14.42 -19.37 18.07
C HIS A 49 15.38 -20.42 17.47
N LEU A 50 14.92 -21.19 16.47
CA LEU A 50 15.80 -22.11 15.73
C LEU A 50 16.93 -21.37 15.02
N MET A 51 16.64 -20.18 14.46
CA MET A 51 17.66 -19.31 13.86
C MET A 51 18.63 -18.81 14.91
N ALA A 52 18.14 -18.35 16.06
CA ALA A 52 18.98 -17.89 17.15
C ALA A 52 19.92 -19.00 17.65
N GLN A 53 19.42 -20.23 17.85
CA GLN A 53 20.25 -21.39 18.17
C GLN A 53 21.31 -21.66 17.10
N ALA A 54 20.93 -21.65 15.82
CA ALA A 54 21.85 -21.86 14.72
C ALA A 54 22.96 -20.81 14.68
N ILE A 55 22.61 -19.54 14.92
CA ILE A 55 23.56 -18.45 14.99
C ILE A 55 24.48 -18.61 16.21
N LYS A 56 23.94 -18.93 17.39
CA LYS A 56 24.74 -19.13 18.61
C LYS A 56 25.78 -20.24 18.47
N GLU A 57 25.43 -21.33 17.74
CA GLU A 57 26.37 -22.41 17.45
C GLU A 57 27.46 -22.03 16.41
N LEU A 58 27.19 -21.06 15.54
CA LEU A 58 28.14 -20.57 14.53
C LEU A 58 28.96 -19.35 15.03
N TYR A 59 28.33 -18.52 15.85
CA TYR A 59 28.86 -17.30 16.42
C TYR A 59 28.64 -17.32 17.95
N PRO A 60 29.56 -17.92 18.72
CA PRO A 60 29.39 -18.10 20.18
C PRO A 60 29.26 -16.82 20.98
N ASP A 61 29.76 -15.69 20.46
CA ASP A 61 29.67 -14.34 21.02
C ASP A 61 28.29 -13.70 20.82
N ALA A 62 27.44 -14.25 19.92
CA ALA A 62 26.16 -13.66 19.56
C ALA A 62 25.27 -13.41 20.79
N LYS A 63 24.73 -12.17 20.87
CA LYS A 63 23.74 -11.73 21.85
C LYS A 63 22.42 -11.42 21.14
N PHE A 64 21.32 -11.74 21.77
CA PHE A 64 19.99 -11.71 21.13
C PHE A 64 19.06 -10.74 21.87
N TYR A 65 18.38 -9.86 21.11
CA TYR A 65 17.40 -8.94 21.67
C TYR A 65 16.01 -9.55 21.64
N VAL A 66 15.27 -9.43 20.54
CA VAL A 66 13.92 -9.95 20.35
C VAL A 66 13.75 -10.63 18.98
N GLY A 67 12.89 -11.65 18.91
CA GLY A 67 12.63 -12.44 17.70
C GLY A 67 11.16 -12.76 17.48
N PRO A 68 10.28 -11.77 17.19
CA PRO A 68 8.87 -12.01 16.99
C PRO A 68 8.56 -12.65 15.64
N SER A 69 7.39 -13.32 15.56
CA SER A 69 6.71 -13.60 14.29
C SER A 69 6.15 -12.29 13.70
N ILE A 70 6.07 -12.25 12.38
CA ILE A 70 5.42 -11.19 11.60
C ILE A 70 4.51 -11.84 10.55
N GLU A 71 3.61 -11.05 9.94
CA GLU A 71 2.58 -11.54 9.01
C GLU A 71 3.09 -12.56 7.98
N ASN A 72 4.27 -12.33 7.37
CA ASN A 72 4.82 -13.19 6.33
C ASN A 72 6.16 -13.85 6.69
N GLY A 73 6.50 -13.91 7.98
CA GLY A 73 7.76 -14.49 8.40
C GLY A 73 8.10 -14.24 9.87
N PHE A 74 9.36 -14.05 10.12
CA PHE A 74 9.94 -13.73 11.43
C PHE A 74 11.22 -12.93 11.25
N TYR A 75 11.69 -12.32 12.32
CA TYR A 75 13.05 -11.77 12.37
C TYR A 75 13.68 -12.03 13.75
N TYR A 76 14.96 -11.79 13.85
CA TYR A 76 15.66 -11.68 15.14
C TYR A 76 16.63 -10.51 15.09
N ASP A 77 16.63 -9.70 16.16
CA ASP A 77 17.60 -8.63 16.38
C ASP A 77 18.72 -9.15 17.26
N LEU A 78 19.94 -8.98 16.82
CA LEU A 78 21.11 -9.55 17.47
C LEU A 78 22.36 -8.68 17.28
N LYS A 79 23.38 -8.98 18.07
CA LYS A 79 24.70 -8.38 18.00
C LYS A 79 25.76 -9.48 17.99
N THR A 80 26.76 -9.34 17.13
CA THR A 80 27.91 -10.25 17.00
C THR A 80 29.18 -9.44 16.84
N GLU A 81 30.34 -9.99 17.24
CA GLU A 81 31.64 -9.35 16.98
C GLU A 81 31.94 -9.32 15.49
N GLU A 82 31.75 -10.43 14.77
CA GLU A 82 31.80 -10.49 13.32
C GLU A 82 30.46 -10.11 12.70
N SER A 83 30.46 -9.16 11.74
CA SER A 83 29.24 -8.73 11.05
C SER A 83 28.65 -9.86 10.19
N ILE A 84 27.42 -10.23 10.47
CA ILE A 84 26.64 -11.16 9.64
C ILE A 84 26.07 -10.41 8.43
N THR A 85 26.25 -10.98 7.25
CA THR A 85 25.82 -10.42 5.96
C THR A 85 24.93 -11.40 5.19
N ASP A 86 24.34 -10.98 4.08
CA ASP A 86 23.52 -11.86 3.21
C ASP A 86 24.27 -13.10 2.73
N LYS A 87 25.60 -13.07 2.68
CA LYS A 87 26.46 -14.21 2.28
C LYS A 87 26.40 -15.34 3.31
N ASP A 88 26.19 -15.02 4.57
CA ASP A 88 26.21 -15.96 5.70
C ASP A 88 24.88 -16.70 5.84
N LEU A 89 23.79 -16.14 5.27
CA LEU A 89 22.44 -16.67 5.40
C LEU A 89 22.32 -18.14 4.96
N LYS A 90 23.03 -18.54 3.91
CA LYS A 90 23.01 -19.93 3.43
C LYS A 90 23.60 -20.91 4.46
N ASN A 91 24.67 -20.50 5.15
CA ASN A 91 25.32 -21.33 6.17
C ASN A 91 24.43 -21.45 7.41
N ILE A 92 23.85 -20.33 7.86
CA ILE A 92 22.89 -20.31 8.99
C ILE A 92 21.68 -21.17 8.65
N GLU A 93 21.07 -21.05 7.45
CA GLU A 93 19.93 -21.85 7.02
C GLU A 93 20.25 -23.36 6.97
N LYS A 94 21.46 -23.73 6.51
CA LYS A 94 21.93 -25.13 6.54
C LYS A 94 21.99 -25.66 7.96
N LYS A 95 22.47 -24.85 8.91
CA LYS A 95 22.55 -25.19 10.32
C LYS A 95 21.15 -25.33 10.94
N MET A 96 20.24 -24.40 10.66
CA MET A 96 18.83 -24.50 11.07
C MET A 96 18.19 -25.81 10.61
N LYS A 97 18.35 -26.19 9.35
CA LYS A 97 17.82 -27.44 8.80
C LYS A 97 18.43 -28.69 9.45
N ALA A 98 19.70 -28.63 9.83
CA ALA A 98 20.34 -29.72 10.57
C ALA A 98 19.77 -29.84 12.00
N LEU A 99 19.52 -28.74 12.69
CA LEU A 99 18.90 -28.71 14.02
C LEU A 99 17.44 -29.19 13.96
N ALA A 100 16.66 -28.77 12.96
CA ALA A 100 15.28 -29.19 12.76
C ALA A 100 15.15 -30.72 12.64
N LYS A 101 16.09 -31.36 11.93
CA LYS A 101 16.11 -32.82 11.77
C LYS A 101 16.38 -33.60 13.08
N LYS A 102 17.00 -32.96 14.07
CA LYS A 102 17.28 -33.59 15.37
C LYS A 102 16.03 -33.74 16.23
N LYS A 103 14.91 -33.11 15.87
CA LYS A 103 13.63 -33.15 16.61
C LYS A 103 13.78 -32.78 18.08
N ILE A 104 14.56 -31.72 18.36
CA ILE A 104 14.86 -31.25 19.70
C ILE A 104 13.55 -30.77 20.35
N PRO A 105 13.21 -31.23 21.58
CA PRO A 105 12.06 -30.69 22.32
C PRO A 105 12.24 -29.18 22.60
N ILE A 106 11.12 -28.47 22.62
CA ILE A 106 11.07 -27.06 23.06
C ILE A 106 10.28 -27.03 24.36
N GLU A 107 10.95 -26.74 25.43
CA GLU A 107 10.42 -26.85 26.79
C GLU A 107 10.36 -25.46 27.45
N LYS A 108 9.27 -25.18 28.14
CA LYS A 108 9.04 -23.93 28.87
C LYS A 108 9.25 -24.14 30.36
N TYR A 109 9.92 -23.22 31.03
CA TYR A 109 9.97 -23.15 32.47
C TYR A 109 9.99 -21.71 32.96
N TYR A 110 9.70 -21.51 34.24
CA TYR A 110 9.64 -20.18 34.85
C TYR A 110 10.76 -20.02 35.86
N ILE A 111 11.34 -18.81 35.87
CA ILE A 111 12.31 -18.38 36.89
C ILE A 111 11.87 -17.02 37.45
N SER A 112 12.35 -16.67 38.64
CA SER A 112 12.14 -15.34 39.23
C SER A 112 12.90 -14.29 38.42
N MET A 113 12.45 -13.03 38.51
CA MET A 113 13.13 -11.91 37.87
C MET A 113 14.60 -11.80 38.32
N ASP A 114 14.89 -12.06 39.61
CA ASP A 114 16.26 -12.02 40.14
C ASP A 114 17.14 -13.13 39.55
N GLU A 115 16.59 -14.33 39.38
CA GLU A 115 17.29 -15.44 38.73
C GLU A 115 17.55 -15.14 37.25
N ALA A 116 16.58 -14.53 36.55
CA ALA A 116 16.72 -14.12 35.15
C ALA A 116 17.83 -13.08 34.99
N ARG A 117 17.86 -12.06 35.85
CA ARG A 117 18.91 -11.04 35.83
C ARG A 117 20.32 -11.63 36.13
N LYS A 118 20.42 -12.61 37.02
CA LYS A 118 21.67 -13.36 37.26
C LYS A 118 22.08 -14.22 36.09
N LYS A 119 21.10 -14.92 35.47
CA LYS A 119 21.31 -15.80 34.31
C LYS A 119 21.86 -15.02 33.10
N PHE A 120 21.30 -13.87 32.80
CA PHE A 120 21.65 -13.01 31.67
C PHE A 120 22.55 -11.82 32.07
N LYS A 121 23.31 -11.89 33.16
CA LYS A 121 24.12 -10.77 33.69
C LYS A 121 25.13 -10.20 32.69
N ASP A 122 25.65 -11.05 31.79
CA ASP A 122 26.68 -10.69 30.80
C ASP A 122 26.06 -10.40 29.40
N ASP A 123 24.74 -10.34 29.32
CA ASP A 123 23.98 -10.06 28.07
C ASP A 123 23.19 -8.76 28.24
N GLU A 124 23.76 -7.64 27.77
CA GLU A 124 23.15 -6.32 27.84
C GLU A 124 21.82 -6.23 27.10
N LEU A 125 21.65 -6.99 26.03
CA LEU A 125 20.40 -6.99 25.26
C LEU A 125 19.28 -7.69 26.03
N LYS A 126 19.58 -8.81 26.72
CA LYS A 126 18.60 -9.47 27.59
C LYS A 126 18.30 -8.66 28.84
N GLN A 127 19.28 -7.94 29.40
CA GLN A 127 19.01 -7.01 30.50
C GLN A 127 18.04 -5.91 30.06
N ALA A 128 18.25 -5.34 28.87
CA ALA A 128 17.32 -4.34 28.29
C ALA A 128 15.90 -4.89 28.10
N VAL A 129 15.75 -6.17 27.71
CA VAL A 129 14.42 -6.83 27.63
C VAL A 129 13.81 -7.00 29.03
N LEU A 130 14.60 -7.44 30.02
CA LEU A 130 14.14 -7.60 31.41
C LEU A 130 13.68 -6.28 32.03
N ASP A 131 14.32 -5.16 31.69
CA ASP A 131 13.93 -3.83 32.17
C ASP A 131 12.54 -3.37 31.67
N MET A 132 12.05 -3.94 30.56
CA MET A 132 10.71 -3.66 30.03
C MET A 132 9.62 -4.56 30.63
N ILE A 133 9.98 -5.60 31.40
CA ILE A 133 9.04 -6.55 31.98
C ILE A 133 8.73 -6.16 33.42
N ASN A 134 7.46 -5.97 33.73
CA ASN A 134 6.97 -5.65 35.08
C ASN A 134 6.24 -6.85 35.68
N GLU A 135 6.95 -7.98 35.78
CA GLU A 135 6.42 -9.25 36.30
C GLU A 135 7.45 -9.87 37.26
N ASP A 136 7.02 -10.55 38.32
CA ASP A 136 7.89 -11.19 39.31
C ASP A 136 8.59 -12.44 38.76
N LYS A 137 8.02 -13.07 37.77
CA LYS A 137 8.51 -14.29 37.09
C LYS A 137 8.48 -14.13 35.60
N VAL A 138 9.48 -14.71 34.94
CA VAL A 138 9.62 -14.73 33.48
C VAL A 138 9.71 -16.14 32.97
N SER A 139 9.24 -16.38 31.75
CA SER A 139 9.36 -17.66 31.08
C SER A 139 10.63 -17.75 30.25
N ILE A 140 11.27 -18.90 30.34
CA ILE A 140 12.42 -19.30 29.52
C ILE A 140 11.99 -20.47 28.64
N TYR A 141 12.36 -20.42 27.36
CA TYR A 141 12.22 -21.55 26.48
C TYR A 141 13.57 -22.17 26.20
N LYS A 142 13.64 -23.49 26.39
CA LYS A 142 14.83 -24.31 26.22
C LYS A 142 14.69 -25.20 24.99
N GLN A 143 15.70 -25.19 24.12
CA GLN A 143 15.78 -25.97 22.91
C GLN A 143 17.15 -26.65 22.83
N GLY A 144 17.28 -27.83 23.45
CA GLY A 144 18.58 -28.48 23.67
C GLY A 144 19.48 -27.66 24.60
N ASP A 145 20.65 -27.24 24.12
CA ASP A 145 21.57 -26.40 24.89
C ASP A 145 21.32 -24.89 24.75
N PHE A 146 20.36 -24.51 23.88
CA PHE A 146 19.97 -23.11 23.70
C PHE A 146 18.79 -22.75 24.59
N GLU A 147 18.92 -21.65 25.32
CA GLU A 147 17.87 -21.12 26.18
C GLU A 147 17.67 -19.62 25.91
N ASP A 148 16.41 -19.19 25.86
CA ASP A 148 16.08 -17.80 25.62
C ASP A 148 14.91 -17.31 26.46
N LEU A 149 14.96 -16.01 26.82
CA LEU A 149 13.87 -15.29 27.45
C LEU A 149 12.77 -15.03 26.44
N CYS A 150 11.60 -15.66 26.62
CA CYS A 150 10.49 -15.56 25.67
C CYS A 150 9.15 -15.81 26.35
N ARG A 151 8.10 -15.13 25.87
CA ARG A 151 6.73 -15.36 26.34
C ARG A 151 6.05 -16.57 25.64
N GLY A 152 6.60 -17.01 24.52
CA GLY A 152 5.97 -18.00 23.68
C GLY A 152 4.80 -17.43 22.85
N PRO A 153 3.92 -18.26 22.30
CA PRO A 153 3.94 -19.73 22.32
C PRO A 153 4.90 -20.35 21.28
N HIS A 154 5.25 -21.62 21.45
CA HIS A 154 6.13 -22.37 20.54
C HIS A 154 5.57 -23.73 20.14
N VAL A 155 6.05 -24.27 19.01
CA VAL A 155 5.77 -25.66 18.61
C VAL A 155 6.46 -26.64 19.58
N PRO A 156 5.97 -27.91 19.72
CA PRO A 156 6.48 -28.85 20.72
C PRO A 156 7.95 -29.27 20.51
N ASN A 157 8.43 -29.24 19.28
CA ASN A 157 9.81 -29.59 18.95
C ASN A 157 10.21 -29.10 17.57
N THR A 158 11.49 -29.14 17.26
CA THR A 158 12.06 -28.60 16.02
C THR A 158 11.72 -29.37 14.75
N LYS A 159 11.07 -30.56 14.80
CA LYS A 159 10.66 -31.31 13.59
C LYS A 159 9.71 -30.54 12.68
N TYR A 160 8.94 -29.60 13.27
CA TYR A 160 7.97 -28.76 12.57
C TYR A 160 8.61 -27.56 11.83
N LEU A 161 9.92 -27.36 11.98
CA LEU A 161 10.65 -26.20 11.49
C LEU A 161 11.57 -26.51 10.29
N GLN A 162 11.24 -27.53 9.48
CA GLN A 162 12.09 -27.95 8.36
C GLN A 162 12.00 -27.04 7.13
N ASN A 163 10.86 -26.37 6.94
CA ASN A 163 10.58 -25.56 5.76
C ASN A 163 10.83 -24.08 6.06
N VAL A 164 12.08 -23.73 6.23
CA VAL A 164 12.54 -22.36 6.54
C VAL A 164 13.38 -21.79 5.41
N LYS A 165 13.31 -20.47 5.25
CA LYS A 165 14.13 -19.69 4.33
C LYS A 165 14.53 -18.36 4.97
N LEU A 166 15.84 -18.07 5.04
CA LEU A 166 16.33 -16.75 5.40
C LEU A 166 16.33 -15.85 4.17
N GLN A 167 15.97 -14.58 4.36
CA GLN A 167 15.65 -13.66 3.27
C GLN A 167 16.69 -12.57 3.08
N LYS A 168 17.02 -11.84 4.17
CA LYS A 168 17.93 -10.69 4.13
C LYS A 168 18.46 -10.35 5.51
N VAL A 169 19.56 -9.60 5.53
CA VAL A 169 20.11 -8.91 6.70
C VAL A 169 19.83 -7.42 6.58
N ALA A 170 19.47 -6.76 7.66
CA ALA A 170 19.24 -5.33 7.74
C ALA A 170 19.73 -4.77 9.09
N GLY A 171 19.93 -3.46 9.18
CA GLY A 171 20.13 -2.76 10.46
C GLY A 171 18.78 -2.45 11.12
N ALA A 172 18.75 -2.49 12.46
CA ALA A 172 17.62 -2.06 13.26
C ALA A 172 18.12 -1.39 14.55
N TYR A 173 17.54 -0.26 14.92
CA TYR A 173 17.91 0.40 16.17
C TYR A 173 17.30 -0.32 17.38
N LEU A 174 18.06 -0.45 18.45
CA LEU A 174 17.62 -1.03 19.72
C LEU A 174 16.35 -0.29 20.22
N GLY A 175 15.27 -1.03 20.45
CA GLY A 175 13.98 -0.47 20.87
C GLY A 175 13.29 0.41 19.82
N GLY A 176 13.79 0.45 18.58
CA GLY A 176 13.23 1.26 17.49
C GLY A 176 13.59 2.75 17.56
N ASP A 177 14.42 3.19 18.49
CA ASP A 177 14.86 4.58 18.60
C ASP A 177 16.19 4.78 17.86
N SER A 178 16.21 5.68 16.89
CA SER A 178 17.40 6.01 16.08
C SER A 178 18.58 6.61 16.88
N LYS A 179 18.37 6.96 18.13
CA LYS A 179 19.41 7.43 19.04
C LYS A 179 20.17 6.27 19.71
N ASN A 180 19.61 5.07 19.68
CA ASN A 180 20.18 3.88 20.28
C ASN A 180 21.13 3.15 19.32
N GLU A 181 21.82 2.15 19.87
CA GLU A 181 22.73 1.29 19.12
C GLU A 181 22.00 0.57 17.97
N MET A 182 22.69 0.41 16.85
CA MET A 182 22.20 -0.35 15.69
C MET A 182 22.54 -1.83 15.86
N LEU A 183 21.51 -2.67 15.83
CA LEU A 183 21.60 -4.13 15.85
C LEU A 183 21.51 -4.71 14.43
N THR A 184 21.97 -5.93 14.27
CA THR A 184 21.76 -6.73 13.06
C THR A 184 20.41 -7.43 13.14
N ARG A 185 19.54 -7.19 12.17
CA ARG A 185 18.24 -7.85 12.02
C ARG A 185 18.28 -8.84 10.88
N ILE A 186 18.00 -10.11 11.16
CA ILE A 186 17.92 -11.16 10.14
C ILE A 186 16.46 -11.55 9.95
N TYR A 187 15.99 -11.46 8.71
CA TYR A 187 14.63 -11.83 8.33
C TYR A 187 14.60 -13.24 7.76
N GLY A 188 13.55 -13.98 8.11
CA GLY A 188 13.26 -15.29 7.57
C GLY A 188 11.77 -15.54 7.42
N THR A 189 11.43 -16.66 6.77
CA THR A 189 10.06 -17.16 6.69
C THR A 189 10.02 -18.65 6.92
N ALA A 190 8.88 -19.17 7.38
CA ALA A 190 8.66 -20.60 7.60
C ALA A 190 7.20 -20.98 7.26
N PHE A 191 7.05 -22.19 6.74
CA PHE A 191 5.77 -22.79 6.37
C PHE A 191 5.68 -24.24 6.84
N ALA A 192 4.45 -24.75 7.03
CA ALA A 192 4.25 -26.13 7.41
C ALA A 192 4.70 -27.11 6.30
N THR A 193 4.50 -26.75 5.04
CA THR A 193 4.84 -27.60 3.89
C THR A 193 5.90 -26.98 3.00
N LYS A 194 6.65 -27.84 2.30
CA LYS A 194 7.67 -27.41 1.33
C LYS A 194 7.03 -26.71 0.13
N GLU A 195 5.88 -27.19 -0.28
CA GLU A 195 5.11 -26.67 -1.40
C GLU A 195 4.69 -25.22 -1.13
N ALA A 196 4.11 -24.93 0.05
CA ALA A 196 3.72 -23.58 0.44
C ALA A 196 4.93 -22.63 0.52
N LEU A 197 6.08 -23.10 1.05
CA LEU A 197 7.31 -22.30 1.03
C LEU A 197 7.77 -22.01 -0.40
N GLN A 198 7.73 -22.99 -1.30
CA GLN A 198 8.14 -22.79 -2.70
C GLN A 198 7.21 -21.83 -3.44
N GLU A 199 5.91 -21.93 -3.22
CA GLU A 199 4.90 -21.03 -3.78
C GLU A 199 5.13 -19.59 -3.32
N TYR A 200 5.35 -19.40 -2.02
CA TYR A 200 5.68 -18.09 -1.45
C TYR A 200 6.98 -17.50 -2.04
N LEU A 201 8.04 -18.31 -2.17
CA LEU A 201 9.30 -17.86 -2.77
C LEU A 201 9.13 -17.48 -4.24
N LYS A 202 8.34 -18.24 -5.00
CA LYS A 202 7.99 -17.92 -6.39
C LYS A 202 7.21 -16.60 -6.47
N MET A 203 6.24 -16.39 -5.57
CA MET A 203 5.51 -15.13 -5.46
C MET A 203 6.46 -13.95 -5.20
N LEU A 204 7.44 -14.10 -4.30
CA LEU A 204 8.45 -13.06 -4.03
C LEU A 204 9.34 -12.76 -5.24
N GLU A 205 9.72 -13.78 -6.02
CA GLU A 205 10.48 -13.58 -7.26
C GLU A 205 9.66 -12.82 -8.30
N GLU A 206 8.39 -13.17 -8.46
CA GLU A 206 7.47 -12.43 -9.33
C GLU A 206 7.27 -10.99 -8.85
N ALA A 207 7.14 -10.77 -7.52
CA ALA A 207 7.06 -9.42 -6.95
C ALA A 207 8.29 -8.57 -7.32
N LYS A 208 9.51 -9.14 -7.23
CA LYS A 208 10.73 -8.43 -7.62
C LYS A 208 10.79 -8.08 -9.11
N LYS A 209 10.26 -8.94 -9.98
CA LYS A 209 10.20 -8.66 -11.43
C LYS A 209 9.22 -7.55 -11.77
N ARG A 210 8.15 -7.43 -10.96
CA ARG A 210 7.06 -6.47 -11.13
C ARG A 210 7.27 -5.16 -10.37
N ASP A 211 8.34 -5.06 -9.57
CA ASP A 211 8.62 -3.87 -8.73
C ASP A 211 8.51 -2.59 -9.57
N HIS A 212 7.59 -1.70 -9.17
CA HIS A 212 7.31 -0.46 -9.89
C HIS A 212 8.52 0.45 -10.01
N ARG A 213 9.45 0.42 -9.05
CA ARG A 213 10.69 1.23 -9.08
C ARG A 213 11.59 0.79 -10.24
N LYS A 214 11.72 -0.52 -10.43
CA LYS A 214 12.46 -1.12 -11.54
C LYS A 214 11.76 -0.85 -12.86
N LEU A 215 10.47 -1.18 -12.96
CA LEU A 215 9.70 -1.00 -14.18
C LEU A 215 9.55 0.47 -14.56
N GLY A 216 9.37 1.36 -13.58
CA GLY A 216 9.30 2.81 -13.81
C GLY A 216 10.56 3.36 -14.48
N THR A 217 11.75 2.90 -14.04
CA THR A 217 13.03 3.27 -14.66
C THR A 217 13.19 2.61 -16.03
N GLU A 218 12.92 1.30 -16.18
CA GLU A 218 13.07 0.58 -17.44
C GLU A 218 12.13 1.08 -18.55
N LEU A 219 10.94 1.55 -18.19
CA LEU A 219 9.92 2.07 -19.11
C LEU A 219 9.94 3.60 -19.22
N GLU A 220 10.88 4.27 -18.55
CA GLU A 220 11.05 5.73 -18.57
C GLU A 220 9.79 6.48 -18.14
N LEU A 221 9.19 6.07 -17.01
CA LEU A 221 7.92 6.64 -16.55
C LEU A 221 8.10 7.76 -15.53
N TRP A 222 9.00 7.59 -14.55
CA TRP A 222 9.32 8.58 -13.51
C TRP A 222 10.73 8.39 -12.98
N MET A 223 11.22 9.41 -12.31
CA MET A 223 12.48 9.38 -11.57
C MET A 223 12.34 10.10 -10.22
N PHE A 224 13.30 9.86 -9.35
CA PHE A 224 13.53 10.61 -8.13
C PHE A 224 14.93 11.22 -8.20
N ASP A 225 15.07 12.43 -7.73
CA ASP A 225 16.32 13.16 -7.72
C ASP A 225 16.60 13.69 -6.30
N GLU A 226 17.83 13.47 -5.81
CA GLU A 226 18.20 13.87 -4.44
C GLU A 226 18.29 15.38 -4.27
N GLU A 227 18.64 16.13 -5.33
CA GLU A 227 18.70 17.59 -5.30
C GLU A 227 17.33 18.23 -5.22
N ILE A 228 16.29 17.58 -5.77
CA ILE A 228 14.89 18.01 -5.65
C ILE A 228 14.33 17.65 -4.28
N GLY A 229 14.69 16.48 -3.77
CA GLY A 229 14.29 16.03 -2.44
C GLY A 229 13.65 14.64 -2.42
N ALA A 230 13.87 13.95 -1.31
CA ALA A 230 13.37 12.59 -1.13
C ALA A 230 11.83 12.54 -1.12
N GLY A 231 11.27 11.63 -1.91
CA GLY A 231 9.81 11.44 -1.99
C GLY A 231 9.07 12.47 -2.85
N MET A 232 9.78 13.22 -3.69
CA MET A 232 9.23 14.14 -4.70
C MET A 232 9.39 13.50 -6.08
N PRO A 233 8.35 12.89 -6.68
CA PRO A 233 8.47 12.21 -7.96
C PRO A 233 8.51 13.20 -9.13
N ILE A 234 9.41 12.94 -10.08
CA ILE A 234 9.48 13.64 -11.37
C ILE A 234 8.90 12.72 -12.44
N TRP A 235 7.84 13.17 -13.09
CA TRP A 235 7.21 12.42 -14.17
C TRP A 235 7.92 12.64 -15.49
N LEU A 236 8.42 11.57 -16.11
CA LEU A 236 9.00 11.60 -17.44
C LEU A 236 7.89 11.63 -18.52
N PRO A 237 8.19 11.90 -19.79
CA PRO A 237 7.16 12.06 -20.83
C PRO A 237 6.15 10.90 -20.90
N LYS A 238 6.61 9.65 -20.89
CA LYS A 238 5.72 8.47 -20.91
C LYS A 238 4.90 8.35 -19.62
N GLY A 239 5.50 8.64 -18.48
CA GLY A 239 4.79 8.65 -17.19
C GLY A 239 3.72 9.74 -17.13
N THR A 240 4.01 10.93 -17.67
CA THR A 240 3.06 12.03 -17.77
C THR A 240 1.87 11.65 -18.68
N LEU A 241 2.12 10.99 -19.81
CA LEU A 241 1.07 10.48 -20.68
C LEU A 241 0.21 9.40 -20.00
N LEU A 242 0.84 8.45 -19.28
CA LEU A 242 0.12 7.43 -18.51
C LEU A 242 -0.80 8.07 -17.47
N ARG A 243 -0.26 9.03 -16.70
CA ARG A 243 -0.99 9.79 -15.70
C ARG A 243 -2.13 10.60 -16.31
N GLY A 244 -1.88 11.32 -17.40
CA GLY A 244 -2.88 12.13 -18.11
C GLY A 244 -4.04 11.28 -18.67
N ASN A 245 -3.76 10.08 -19.19
CA ASN A 245 -4.79 9.14 -19.63
C ASN A 245 -5.68 8.69 -18.46
N LEU A 246 -5.07 8.41 -17.29
CA LEU A 246 -5.81 8.05 -16.08
C LEU A 246 -6.64 9.24 -15.55
N GLU A 247 -6.07 10.46 -15.56
CA GLU A 247 -6.77 11.69 -15.19
C GLU A 247 -7.99 11.93 -16.09
N LYS A 248 -7.83 11.80 -17.40
CA LYS A 248 -8.92 11.96 -18.39
C LYS A 248 -10.07 10.96 -18.14
N LEU A 249 -9.72 9.71 -17.85
CA LEU A 249 -10.67 8.66 -17.49
C LEU A 249 -11.47 9.03 -16.24
N LEU A 250 -10.77 9.35 -15.16
CA LEU A 250 -11.39 9.67 -13.87
C LEU A 250 -12.18 10.97 -13.92
N TYR A 251 -11.65 12.01 -14.61
CA TYR A 251 -12.39 13.26 -14.80
C TYR A 251 -13.76 13.03 -15.46
N SER A 252 -13.77 12.29 -16.57
CA SER A 252 -15.01 11.93 -17.26
C SER A 252 -15.98 11.14 -16.37
N ALA A 253 -15.44 10.20 -15.58
CA ALA A 253 -16.23 9.39 -14.65
C ALA A 253 -16.88 10.22 -13.53
N HIS A 254 -16.19 11.25 -13.03
CA HIS A 254 -16.71 12.18 -12.04
C HIS A 254 -17.85 13.06 -12.61
N ILE A 255 -17.61 13.68 -13.79
CA ILE A 255 -18.63 14.53 -14.44
C ILE A 255 -19.93 13.75 -14.67
N ARG A 256 -19.85 12.49 -15.15
CA ARG A 256 -21.03 11.65 -15.38
C ARG A 256 -21.80 11.29 -14.11
N ARG A 257 -21.17 11.41 -12.94
CA ARG A 257 -21.78 11.19 -11.62
C ARG A 257 -22.17 12.49 -10.92
N ASN A 258 -22.27 13.59 -11.71
CA ASN A 258 -22.65 14.92 -11.23
C ASN A 258 -21.70 15.50 -10.14
N TYR A 259 -20.41 15.21 -10.26
CA TYR A 259 -19.40 15.94 -9.49
C TYR A 259 -18.99 17.21 -10.22
N LEU A 260 -18.83 18.29 -9.49
CA LEU A 260 -18.43 19.59 -9.99
C LEU A 260 -16.91 19.78 -9.79
N PRO A 261 -16.16 20.04 -10.87
CA PRO A 261 -14.72 20.28 -10.75
C PRO A 261 -14.44 21.60 -10.08
N VAL A 262 -13.51 21.60 -9.14
CA VAL A 262 -13.00 22.77 -8.44
C VAL A 262 -11.49 22.73 -8.37
N LYS A 263 -10.84 23.85 -8.01
CA LYS A 263 -9.39 23.90 -7.78
C LYS A 263 -9.08 24.85 -6.64
N GLY A 264 -8.43 24.35 -5.61
CA GLY A 264 -7.91 25.13 -4.49
C GLY A 264 -6.43 25.49 -4.65
N PRO A 265 -5.92 26.53 -3.95
CA PRO A 265 -4.49 26.82 -3.87
C PRO A 265 -3.75 25.74 -3.04
N GLU A 266 -2.44 25.65 -3.25
CA GLU A 266 -1.60 24.71 -2.50
C GLU A 266 -1.07 25.31 -1.19
N LEU A 267 -0.87 26.62 -1.16
CA LEU A 267 -0.36 27.37 -0.03
C LEU A 267 -1.50 28.15 0.64
N LEU A 268 -1.75 27.89 1.93
CA LEU A 268 -2.81 28.54 2.70
C LEU A 268 -2.23 29.15 3.99
N ARG A 269 -2.81 30.27 4.44
CA ARG A 269 -2.47 30.87 5.74
C ARG A 269 -2.71 29.86 6.88
N SER A 270 -1.76 29.77 7.82
CA SER A 270 -1.83 28.86 8.97
C SER A 270 -3.09 29.00 9.83
N HIS A 271 -3.70 30.20 9.82
CA HIS A 271 -4.98 30.43 10.47
C HIS A 271 -6.07 29.42 10.04
N MET A 272 -6.13 29.07 8.74
CA MET A 272 -7.07 28.10 8.21
C MET A 272 -6.84 26.71 8.80
N TRP A 273 -5.58 26.31 8.98
CA TRP A 273 -5.18 25.04 9.58
C TRP A 273 -5.46 25.00 11.09
N LYS A 274 -5.43 26.18 11.77
CA LYS A 274 -5.81 26.31 13.18
C LYS A 274 -7.33 26.13 13.35
N ILE A 275 -8.15 26.74 12.51
CA ILE A 275 -9.62 26.56 12.53
C ILE A 275 -9.99 25.09 12.31
N SER A 276 -9.43 24.45 11.31
CA SER A 276 -9.74 23.05 10.99
C SER A 276 -9.22 22.04 12.01
N GLY A 277 -8.28 22.42 12.86
CA GLY A 277 -7.63 21.53 13.83
C GLY A 277 -6.40 20.79 13.31
N HIS A 278 -6.10 20.84 12.01
CA HIS A 278 -4.91 20.18 11.44
C HIS A 278 -3.62 20.67 12.07
N TYR A 279 -3.50 21.98 12.36
CA TYR A 279 -2.32 22.57 13.01
C TYR A 279 -1.96 21.89 14.35
N TYR A 280 -2.95 21.44 15.10
CA TYR A 280 -2.74 20.83 16.43
C TYR A 280 -2.60 19.31 16.39
N ASN A 281 -3.27 18.66 15.44
CA ASN A 281 -3.35 17.19 15.38
C ASN A 281 -2.48 16.58 14.27
N TYR A 282 -1.97 17.38 13.34
CA TYR A 282 -1.26 16.90 12.14
C TYR A 282 -0.02 17.71 11.78
N LYS A 283 0.42 18.65 12.63
CA LYS A 283 1.51 19.59 12.36
C LYS A 283 2.82 18.90 11.97
N GLU A 284 3.15 17.79 12.59
CA GLU A 284 4.38 17.04 12.33
C GLU A 284 4.49 16.54 10.88
N ASN A 285 3.35 16.38 10.20
CA ASN A 285 3.26 15.94 8.82
C ASN A 285 3.05 17.09 7.82
N MET A 286 3.19 18.34 8.24
CA MET A 286 2.96 19.53 7.40
C MET A 286 4.25 20.31 7.16
N TYR A 287 4.30 20.98 6.02
CA TYR A 287 5.34 21.95 5.71
C TYR A 287 4.80 23.35 5.97
N PHE A 288 5.61 24.18 6.64
CA PHE A 288 5.28 25.58 6.92
C PHE A 288 6.39 26.49 6.39
N THR A 289 6.00 27.70 6.02
CA THR A 289 6.91 28.78 5.64
C THR A 289 6.39 30.09 6.22
N GLU A 290 7.31 31.00 6.53
CA GLU A 290 7.00 32.36 6.96
C GLU A 290 7.28 33.32 5.80
N ILE A 291 6.37 34.26 5.56
CA ILE A 291 6.48 35.31 4.55
C ILE A 291 6.50 36.64 5.29
N GLU A 292 7.54 37.44 5.07
CA GLU A 292 7.63 38.77 5.63
C GLU A 292 6.43 39.61 5.17
N ASN A 293 5.91 40.44 6.09
CA ASN A 293 4.80 41.33 5.78
C ASN A 293 5.32 42.56 5.03
N ASP A 294 4.58 43.07 4.03
CA ASP A 294 4.91 44.32 3.32
C ASP A 294 4.96 45.53 4.27
N ASP A 295 4.20 45.49 5.37
CA ASP A 295 4.27 46.44 6.45
C ASP A 295 5.29 45.95 7.51
N PRO A 296 6.45 46.64 7.67
CA PRO A 296 7.51 46.20 8.59
C PRO A 296 7.10 46.25 10.08
N ASN A 297 5.95 46.86 10.41
CA ASN A 297 5.40 46.88 11.76
C ASN A 297 4.50 45.69 12.07
N LYS A 298 4.21 44.82 11.09
CA LYS A 298 3.43 43.61 11.27
C LYS A 298 4.34 42.40 11.30
N PRO A 299 3.99 41.38 12.10
CA PRO A 299 4.74 40.12 12.11
C PRO A 299 4.65 39.41 10.75
N ALA A 300 5.64 38.57 10.46
CA ALA A 300 5.60 37.66 9.34
C ALA A 300 4.34 36.77 9.38
N GLU A 301 3.81 36.47 8.23
CA GLU A 301 2.65 35.61 8.09
C GLU A 301 3.09 34.16 7.87
N GLU A 302 2.61 33.23 8.71
CA GLU A 302 2.86 31.80 8.57
C GLU A 302 1.87 31.19 7.58
N TYR A 303 2.40 30.46 6.59
CA TYR A 303 1.64 29.69 5.62
C TYR A 303 1.98 28.20 5.76
N GLY A 304 1.01 27.34 5.45
CA GLY A 304 1.21 25.90 5.36
C GLY A 304 0.89 25.38 3.97
N ILE A 305 1.74 24.50 3.44
CA ILE A 305 1.45 23.76 2.23
C ILE A 305 0.37 22.72 2.57
N LYS A 306 -0.65 22.60 1.75
CA LYS A 306 -1.82 21.76 2.04
C LYS A 306 -1.46 20.27 2.14
N PRO A 307 -1.77 19.61 3.27
CA PRO A 307 -1.70 18.16 3.40
C PRO A 307 -3.00 17.47 2.95
N MET A 308 -4.07 18.26 2.73
CA MET A 308 -5.42 17.83 2.36
C MET A 308 -6.14 18.96 1.59
N ASN A 309 -7.14 18.61 0.78
CA ASN A 309 -7.85 19.56 -0.09
C ASN A 309 -9.14 20.14 0.52
N CYS A 310 -9.61 19.58 1.64
CA CYS A 310 -10.93 19.86 2.24
C CYS A 310 -11.22 21.33 2.49
N LEU A 311 -10.23 22.14 2.92
CA LEU A 311 -10.47 23.53 3.32
C LEU A 311 -10.95 24.42 2.18
N SER A 312 -10.41 24.22 0.97
CA SER A 312 -10.85 24.96 -0.21
C SER A 312 -12.30 24.62 -0.56
N HIS A 313 -12.68 23.34 -0.49
CA HIS A 313 -14.05 22.91 -0.79
C HIS A 313 -15.06 23.44 0.23
N VAL A 314 -14.70 23.48 1.52
CA VAL A 314 -15.51 24.12 2.57
C VAL A 314 -15.73 25.59 2.28
N LYS A 315 -14.68 26.32 1.85
CA LYS A 315 -14.78 27.75 1.50
C LYS A 315 -15.64 27.96 0.24
N ILE A 316 -15.52 27.06 -0.76
CA ILE A 316 -16.35 27.09 -1.97
C ILE A 316 -17.82 26.82 -1.62
N PHE A 317 -18.12 25.92 -0.69
CA PHE A 317 -19.49 25.71 -0.22
C PHE A 317 -20.04 26.97 0.43
N GLY A 318 -19.28 27.57 1.34
CA GLY A 318 -19.69 28.72 2.14
C GLY A 318 -19.64 30.09 1.44
N HIS A 319 -19.22 30.17 0.14
CA HIS A 319 -19.08 31.46 -0.54
C HIS A 319 -20.41 32.13 -0.88
N LYS A 320 -21.53 31.37 -0.86
CA LYS A 320 -22.89 31.87 -1.06
C LYS A 320 -23.87 31.11 -0.16
N VAL A 321 -25.06 31.71 0.06
CA VAL A 321 -26.15 30.99 0.74
C VAL A 321 -26.62 29.81 -0.11
N ARG A 322 -26.72 28.65 0.48
CA ARG A 322 -27.16 27.39 -0.16
C ARG A 322 -28.58 27.03 0.27
N SER A 323 -29.36 26.50 -0.64
CA SER A 323 -30.67 25.90 -0.34
C SER A 323 -30.53 24.38 -0.19
N TYR A 324 -31.39 23.77 0.65
CA TYR A 324 -31.50 22.33 0.77
C TYR A 324 -31.75 21.62 -0.59
N LYS A 325 -32.32 22.31 -1.57
CA LYS A 325 -32.57 21.81 -2.92
C LYS A 325 -31.27 21.63 -3.76
N GLU A 326 -30.19 22.33 -3.35
CA GLU A 326 -28.87 22.17 -3.99
C GLU A 326 -28.11 20.93 -3.46
N LEU A 327 -28.57 20.33 -2.34
CA LEU A 327 -27.92 19.17 -1.72
C LEU A 327 -28.50 17.83 -2.23
N PRO A 328 -27.66 16.82 -2.44
CA PRO A 328 -26.22 16.77 -2.17
C PRO A 328 -25.40 17.54 -3.22
N LEU A 329 -24.40 18.30 -2.76
CA LEU A 329 -23.47 19.06 -3.60
C LEU A 329 -22.09 18.38 -3.54
N ARG A 330 -21.55 17.97 -4.71
CA ARG A 330 -20.33 17.18 -4.82
C ARG A 330 -19.25 17.97 -5.53
N PHE A 331 -18.17 18.32 -4.83
CA PHE A 331 -16.99 18.96 -5.42
C PHE A 331 -15.87 17.94 -5.54
N PHE A 332 -15.09 17.98 -6.63
CA PHE A 332 -13.87 17.19 -6.77
C PHE A 332 -12.73 17.99 -7.36
N GLU A 333 -11.52 17.63 -6.98
CA GLU A 333 -10.30 18.10 -7.63
C GLU A 333 -9.26 16.96 -7.70
N PHE A 334 -8.42 16.98 -8.72
CA PHE A 334 -7.13 16.29 -8.66
C PHE A 334 -6.17 17.23 -7.96
N GLY A 335 -6.13 17.09 -6.63
CA GLY A 335 -5.46 18.02 -5.74
C GLY A 335 -4.09 17.51 -5.31
N THR A 336 -3.03 18.26 -5.66
CA THR A 336 -1.69 17.98 -5.17
C THR A 336 -1.59 18.36 -3.71
N VAL A 337 -1.08 17.44 -2.89
CA VAL A 337 -0.89 17.62 -1.44
C VAL A 337 0.51 17.18 -1.04
N HIS A 338 0.99 17.74 0.08
CA HIS A 338 2.32 17.45 0.59
C HIS A 338 2.24 16.98 2.04
N ARG A 339 2.93 15.87 2.34
CA ARG A 339 3.04 15.34 3.69
C ARG A 339 4.48 15.04 4.04
N HIS A 340 4.94 15.54 5.18
CA HIS A 340 6.29 15.32 5.68
C HIS A 340 6.41 13.88 6.24
N GLU A 341 6.47 12.91 5.34
CA GLU A 341 6.72 11.51 5.68
C GLU A 341 8.18 11.34 6.12
N LYS A 342 8.44 10.51 7.14
CA LYS A 342 9.81 10.18 7.58
C LYS A 342 10.56 9.45 6.45
N SER A 343 11.85 9.75 6.29
CA SER A 343 12.65 9.18 5.19
C SER A 343 12.66 7.64 5.17
N GLY A 344 12.68 6.99 6.33
CA GLY A 344 12.73 5.53 6.43
C GLY A 344 11.46 4.78 5.99
N VAL A 345 10.35 5.50 5.75
CA VAL A 345 9.09 4.89 5.28
C VAL A 345 8.81 5.15 3.81
N LEU A 346 9.63 5.96 3.12
CA LEU A 346 9.45 6.25 1.69
C LEU A 346 9.68 4.99 0.85
N HIS A 347 8.83 4.78 -0.17
CA HIS A 347 8.89 3.56 -0.98
C HIS A 347 8.43 3.82 -2.44
N GLY A 348 9.34 4.29 -3.29
CA GLY A 348 9.01 4.63 -4.67
C GLY A 348 7.77 5.51 -4.75
N LEU A 349 6.85 5.24 -5.68
CA LEU A 349 5.57 5.95 -5.79
C LEU A 349 4.51 5.48 -4.77
N LEU A 350 4.71 4.35 -4.08
CA LEU A 350 3.74 3.83 -3.09
C LEU A 350 3.67 4.70 -1.83
N ARG A 351 4.78 5.36 -1.46
CA ARG A 351 4.82 6.29 -0.33
C ARG A 351 5.80 7.42 -0.60
N VAL A 352 5.24 8.58 -0.88
CA VAL A 352 5.91 9.80 -1.32
C VAL A 352 5.56 10.97 -0.40
N ARG A 353 6.22 12.11 -0.57
CA ARG A 353 5.94 13.35 0.15
C ARG A 353 5.05 14.31 -0.63
N GLU A 354 5.06 14.22 -1.95
CA GLU A 354 4.18 14.95 -2.85
C GLU A 354 3.35 13.95 -3.64
N PHE A 355 2.03 14.12 -3.64
CA PHE A 355 1.11 13.26 -4.39
C PHE A 355 -0.19 13.98 -4.71
N THR A 356 -0.85 13.50 -5.77
CA THR A 356 -2.13 14.05 -6.22
C THR A 356 -3.26 13.07 -5.88
N GLN A 357 -4.27 13.54 -5.15
CA GLN A 357 -5.46 12.75 -4.81
C GLN A 357 -6.59 12.99 -5.82
N ASP A 358 -7.37 11.95 -6.10
CA ASP A 358 -8.69 12.08 -6.73
C ASP A 358 -9.75 12.47 -5.69
N ASP A 359 -9.50 13.58 -5.04
CA ASP A 359 -10.20 14.01 -3.84
C ASP A 359 -11.55 14.66 -4.16
N ALA A 360 -12.57 14.29 -3.38
CA ALA A 360 -13.85 14.97 -3.45
C ALA A 360 -14.54 15.06 -2.10
N HIS A 361 -15.39 16.08 -1.99
CA HIS A 361 -16.15 16.37 -0.80
C HIS A 361 -17.62 16.54 -1.17
N ILE A 362 -18.48 15.75 -0.52
CA ILE A 362 -19.91 15.75 -0.72
C ILE A 362 -20.53 16.45 0.48
N PHE A 363 -21.23 17.54 0.23
CA PHE A 363 -22.03 18.23 1.25
C PHE A 363 -23.49 17.80 1.13
N CYS A 364 -24.02 17.18 2.16
CA CYS A 364 -25.34 16.59 2.12
C CYS A 364 -26.12 16.84 3.44
N ARG A 365 -27.40 16.54 3.42
CA ARG A 365 -28.22 16.47 4.64
C ARG A 365 -28.00 15.13 5.35
N ASP A 366 -28.36 15.07 6.63
CA ASP A 366 -28.26 13.86 7.44
C ASP A 366 -28.95 12.64 6.81
N ASP A 367 -30.15 12.85 6.26
CA ASP A 367 -30.97 11.81 5.62
C ASP A 367 -30.41 11.31 4.27
N GLN A 368 -29.39 11.99 3.72
CA GLN A 368 -28.75 11.64 2.44
C GLN A 368 -27.42 10.87 2.63
N ILE A 369 -26.88 10.73 3.83
CA ILE A 369 -25.54 10.19 4.07
C ILE A 369 -25.41 8.77 3.50
N GLU A 370 -26.31 7.86 3.87
CA GLU A 370 -26.24 6.46 3.43
C GLU A 370 -26.34 6.34 1.91
N ASP A 371 -27.25 7.07 1.27
CA ASP A 371 -27.42 7.05 -0.19
C ASP A 371 -26.18 7.59 -0.93
N GLU A 372 -25.54 8.63 -0.37
CA GLU A 372 -24.31 9.16 -0.97
C GLU A 372 -23.12 8.21 -0.78
N VAL A 373 -23.00 7.56 0.38
CA VAL A 373 -21.97 6.52 0.60
C VAL A 373 -22.17 5.35 -0.38
N ILE A 374 -23.41 4.90 -0.59
CA ILE A 374 -23.74 3.84 -1.57
C ILE A 374 -23.26 4.24 -2.96
N LYS A 375 -23.58 5.47 -3.43
CA LYS A 375 -23.15 5.96 -4.76
C LYS A 375 -21.63 6.02 -4.89
N VAL A 376 -20.91 6.35 -3.81
CA VAL A 376 -19.44 6.32 -3.80
C VAL A 376 -18.94 4.88 -3.92
N LEU A 377 -19.55 3.92 -3.21
CA LEU A 377 -19.19 2.50 -3.31
C LEU A 377 -19.46 1.94 -4.71
N GLU A 378 -20.57 2.31 -5.36
CA GLU A 378 -20.86 1.98 -6.76
C GLU A 378 -19.81 2.57 -7.72
N PHE A 379 -19.30 3.76 -7.41
CA PHE A 379 -18.22 4.37 -8.18
C PHE A 379 -16.90 3.61 -7.99
N VAL A 380 -16.58 3.18 -6.76
CA VAL A 380 -15.44 2.30 -6.48
C VAL A 380 -15.56 1.01 -7.29
N ASP A 381 -16.72 0.34 -7.26
CA ASP A 381 -16.98 -0.88 -8.03
C ASP A 381 -16.65 -0.69 -9.51
N ALA A 382 -17.16 0.37 -10.12
CA ALA A 382 -16.94 0.64 -11.54
C ALA A 382 -15.45 0.81 -11.90
N ILE A 383 -14.68 1.50 -11.03
CA ILE A 383 -13.24 1.68 -11.24
C ILE A 383 -12.49 0.36 -11.02
N MET A 384 -12.74 -0.34 -9.92
CA MET A 384 -12.02 -1.57 -9.58
C MET A 384 -12.26 -2.67 -10.63
N GLN A 385 -13.50 -2.85 -11.06
CA GLN A 385 -13.84 -3.79 -12.15
C GLN A 385 -13.14 -3.42 -13.46
N ARG A 386 -13.05 -2.12 -13.79
CA ARG A 386 -12.37 -1.67 -15.00
C ARG A 386 -10.89 -2.03 -15.05
N PHE A 387 -10.23 -2.00 -13.90
CA PHE A 387 -8.82 -2.38 -13.77
C PHE A 387 -8.61 -3.84 -13.37
N GLY A 388 -9.66 -4.62 -13.17
CA GLY A 388 -9.58 -6.04 -12.81
C GLY A 388 -9.09 -6.28 -11.38
N PHE A 389 -9.35 -5.34 -10.46
CA PHE A 389 -9.02 -5.50 -9.05
C PHE A 389 -10.17 -6.11 -8.26
N GLU A 390 -9.83 -7.07 -7.42
CA GLU A 390 -10.63 -7.44 -6.24
C GLU A 390 -10.27 -6.51 -5.09
N TYR A 391 -11.22 -6.24 -4.20
CA TYR A 391 -11.00 -5.37 -3.06
C TYR A 391 -11.81 -5.81 -1.83
N GLU A 392 -11.30 -5.44 -0.67
CA GLU A 392 -11.94 -5.63 0.64
C GLU A 392 -12.20 -4.27 1.28
N MET A 393 -13.11 -4.25 2.24
CA MET A 393 -13.48 -3.05 2.98
C MET A 393 -13.33 -3.25 4.48
N GLU A 394 -12.88 -2.21 5.17
CA GLU A 394 -12.82 -2.16 6.62
C GLU A 394 -13.42 -0.85 7.12
N ILE A 395 -14.17 -0.90 8.22
CA ILE A 395 -14.60 0.30 8.93
C ILE A 395 -13.58 0.60 10.01
N SER A 396 -12.89 1.72 9.87
CA SER A 396 -11.97 2.22 10.87
C SER A 396 -12.71 3.12 11.85
N THR A 397 -12.67 2.72 13.13
CA THR A 397 -13.42 3.37 14.21
C THR A 397 -12.61 4.46 14.90
N ARG A 398 -13.15 5.05 15.96
CA ARG A 398 -12.62 6.22 16.65
C ARG A 398 -11.23 5.99 17.23
N PRO A 399 -10.21 6.81 16.88
CA PRO A 399 -8.91 6.76 17.52
C PRO A 399 -8.90 7.44 18.90
N GLU A 400 -7.92 7.11 19.73
CA GLU A 400 -7.75 7.69 21.07
C GLU A 400 -7.68 9.23 21.05
N LYS A 401 -6.92 9.79 20.09
CA LYS A 401 -6.85 11.24 19.85
C LYS A 401 -7.84 11.62 18.75
N SER A 402 -8.99 12.16 19.14
CA SER A 402 -10.07 12.52 18.22
C SER A 402 -10.84 13.75 18.70
N ILE A 403 -11.60 14.39 17.80
CA ILE A 403 -12.51 15.51 18.06
C ILE A 403 -13.96 15.07 17.87
N GLY A 404 -14.92 15.82 18.44
CA GLY A 404 -16.35 15.52 18.38
C GLY A 404 -16.84 14.68 19.57
N SER A 405 -18.17 14.66 19.76
CA SER A 405 -18.81 13.89 20.85
C SER A 405 -18.99 12.40 20.48
N ASP A 406 -19.29 11.58 21.47
CA ASP A 406 -19.56 10.15 21.28
C ASP A 406 -20.76 9.91 20.37
N GLU A 407 -21.83 10.72 20.51
CA GLU A 407 -23.05 10.63 19.71
C GLU A 407 -22.78 10.92 18.23
N ILE A 408 -21.89 11.90 17.92
CA ILE A 408 -21.49 12.22 16.54
C ILE A 408 -20.73 11.04 15.93
N TRP A 409 -19.80 10.45 16.69
CA TRP A 409 -19.02 9.31 16.22
C TRP A 409 -19.89 8.07 16.00
N GLU A 410 -20.82 7.79 16.92
CA GLU A 410 -21.77 6.68 16.79
C GLU A 410 -22.67 6.86 15.56
N LYS A 411 -23.24 8.07 15.39
CA LYS A 411 -24.07 8.41 14.24
C LYS A 411 -23.34 8.22 12.91
N ALA A 412 -22.12 8.74 12.81
CA ALA A 412 -21.31 8.61 11.62
C ALA A 412 -20.94 7.15 11.31
N THR A 413 -20.54 6.40 12.34
CA THR A 413 -20.19 4.97 12.19
C THR A 413 -21.40 4.15 11.76
N ASN A 414 -22.56 4.40 12.35
CA ASN A 414 -23.80 3.70 12.01
C ASN A 414 -24.25 3.99 10.57
N ALA A 415 -24.07 5.22 10.08
CA ALA A 415 -24.35 5.56 8.68
C ALA A 415 -23.46 4.78 7.71
N LEU A 416 -22.15 4.64 8.01
CA LEU A 416 -21.24 3.83 7.19
C LEU A 416 -21.64 2.33 7.20
N LYS A 417 -21.95 1.79 8.39
CA LYS A 417 -22.44 0.40 8.53
C LYS A 417 -23.77 0.20 7.80
N GLY A 418 -24.70 1.15 7.90
CA GLY A 418 -26.00 1.13 7.22
C GLY A 418 -25.84 1.02 5.70
N ALA A 419 -24.96 1.82 5.11
CA ALA A 419 -24.67 1.78 3.67
C ALA A 419 -24.12 0.42 3.22
N LEU A 420 -23.14 -0.14 3.95
CA LEU A 420 -22.56 -1.45 3.63
C LEU A 420 -23.56 -2.59 3.78
N ASN A 421 -24.37 -2.57 4.83
CA ASN A 421 -25.43 -3.56 5.08
C ASN A 421 -26.51 -3.52 4.00
N ARG A 422 -26.95 -2.34 3.54
CA ARG A 422 -27.90 -2.19 2.43
C ARG A 422 -27.38 -2.79 1.11
N LEU A 423 -26.07 -2.76 0.90
CA LEU A 423 -25.42 -3.37 -0.26
C LEU A 423 -25.05 -4.86 -0.05
N ASN A 424 -25.36 -5.45 1.11
CA ASN A 424 -24.95 -6.81 1.51
C ASN A 424 -23.43 -7.02 1.36
N ARG A 425 -22.61 -6.02 1.73
CA ARG A 425 -21.15 -6.08 1.63
C ARG A 425 -20.55 -6.60 2.93
N ASN A 426 -19.62 -7.55 2.80
CA ASN A 426 -18.77 -7.95 3.92
C ASN A 426 -17.71 -6.88 4.19
N TYR A 427 -17.45 -6.62 5.46
CA TYR A 427 -16.41 -5.67 5.89
C TYR A 427 -15.78 -6.11 7.21
N GLY A 428 -14.50 -5.76 7.38
CA GLY A 428 -13.79 -5.86 8.64
C GLY A 428 -13.98 -4.62 9.52
N ILE A 429 -13.50 -4.69 10.76
CA ILE A 429 -13.42 -3.56 11.69
C ILE A 429 -11.96 -3.33 12.03
N ASP A 430 -11.49 -2.09 11.86
CA ASP A 430 -10.19 -1.61 12.31
C ASP A 430 -10.40 -0.67 13.49
N GLU A 431 -10.23 -1.19 14.70
CA GLU A 431 -10.46 -0.42 15.92
C GLU A 431 -9.39 0.66 16.10
N GLY A 432 -9.83 1.91 16.24
CA GLY A 432 -8.95 3.06 16.43
C GLY A 432 -8.26 3.56 15.16
N GLY A 433 -8.51 2.96 13.98
CA GLY A 433 -7.90 3.35 12.71
C GLY A 433 -8.52 4.57 12.02
N GLY A 434 -9.59 5.16 12.58
CA GLY A 434 -10.29 6.30 12.02
C GLY A 434 -9.45 7.58 11.92
N ALA A 435 -9.95 8.57 11.17
CA ALA A 435 -9.35 9.90 11.18
C ALA A 435 -9.66 10.62 12.51
N PHE A 436 -8.87 11.61 12.88
CA PHE A 436 -9.14 12.34 14.13
C PHE A 436 -10.50 13.06 14.15
N TYR A 437 -11.13 13.27 13.01
CA TYR A 437 -12.39 14.00 12.83
C TYR A 437 -13.60 13.13 12.44
N GLY A 438 -13.40 11.85 12.15
CA GLY A 438 -14.52 10.95 11.81
C GLY A 438 -14.11 9.52 11.44
N PRO A 439 -15.08 8.58 11.50
CA PRO A 439 -14.88 7.20 11.07
C PRO A 439 -14.76 7.11 9.54
N LYS A 440 -14.18 6.02 9.04
CA LYS A 440 -13.99 5.83 7.61
C LYS A 440 -14.20 4.38 7.16
N ILE A 441 -14.58 4.21 5.90
CA ILE A 441 -14.44 2.96 5.18
C ILE A 441 -13.11 3.04 4.43
N ASP A 442 -12.19 2.10 4.70
CA ASP A 442 -10.98 1.91 3.93
C ASP A 442 -11.18 0.82 2.88
N ILE A 443 -10.74 1.09 1.66
CA ILE A 443 -10.83 0.19 0.52
C ILE A 443 -9.43 -0.32 0.24
N LYS A 444 -9.25 -1.65 0.39
CA LYS A 444 -7.99 -2.36 0.19
C LYS A 444 -8.08 -3.21 -1.06
N ILE A 445 -7.33 -2.87 -2.10
CA ILE A 445 -7.25 -3.64 -3.34
C ILE A 445 -6.22 -4.75 -3.22
N THR A 446 -6.48 -5.86 -3.90
CA THR A 446 -5.55 -7.00 -4.01
C THR A 446 -4.91 -6.99 -5.40
N ASP A 447 -3.58 -6.97 -5.45
CA ASP A 447 -2.85 -6.99 -6.71
C ASP A 447 -2.72 -8.42 -7.30
N ALA A 448 -2.14 -8.54 -8.51
CA ALA A 448 -2.02 -9.80 -9.24
C ALA A 448 -1.18 -10.88 -8.54
N ILE A 449 -0.50 -10.55 -7.46
CA ILE A 449 0.32 -11.48 -6.65
C ILE A 449 -0.18 -11.57 -5.20
N GLY A 450 -1.42 -11.14 -4.93
CA GLY A 450 -2.11 -11.31 -3.66
C GLY A 450 -1.71 -10.31 -2.55
N ARG A 451 -1.01 -9.20 -2.86
CA ARG A 451 -0.71 -8.17 -1.87
C ARG A 451 -1.85 -7.17 -1.75
N LYS A 452 -2.15 -6.76 -0.52
CA LYS A 452 -3.21 -5.79 -0.20
C LYS A 452 -2.66 -4.37 -0.09
N TRP A 453 -3.34 -3.43 -0.73
CA TRP A 453 -2.98 -2.01 -0.76
C TRP A 453 -4.17 -1.14 -0.43
N GLN A 454 -4.08 -0.33 0.62
CA GLN A 454 -5.09 0.69 0.89
C GLN A 454 -5.04 1.78 -0.18
N CYS A 455 -6.14 1.97 -0.89
CA CYS A 455 -6.31 2.96 -1.95
C CYS A 455 -7.42 3.94 -1.61
N GLY A 456 -8.68 3.54 -1.77
CA GLY A 456 -9.82 4.40 -1.57
C GLY A 456 -10.17 4.59 -0.09
N THR A 457 -10.86 5.69 0.18
CA THR A 457 -11.37 6.01 1.53
C THR A 457 -12.67 6.79 1.42
N ILE A 458 -13.63 6.53 2.32
CA ILE A 458 -14.88 7.27 2.49
C ILE A 458 -15.00 7.64 3.96
N GLN A 459 -15.06 8.92 4.29
CA GLN A 459 -15.06 9.42 5.67
C GLN A 459 -16.26 10.35 5.89
N VAL A 460 -17.00 10.15 6.98
CA VAL A 460 -18.12 11.01 7.36
C VAL A 460 -17.67 12.00 8.43
N ASP A 461 -17.84 13.27 8.16
CA ASP A 461 -17.34 14.39 8.96
C ASP A 461 -18.46 15.38 9.30
N PHE A 462 -18.74 15.54 10.58
CA PHE A 462 -19.63 16.55 11.14
C PHE A 462 -18.84 17.75 11.70
N ASN A 463 -17.53 17.61 11.91
CA ASN A 463 -16.70 18.57 12.64
C ASN A 463 -16.25 19.76 11.77
N LEU A 464 -15.75 19.55 10.55
CA LEU A 464 -15.32 20.63 9.69
C LEU A 464 -16.46 21.60 9.33
N PRO A 465 -17.68 21.13 8.96
CA PRO A 465 -18.82 22.03 8.76
C PRO A 465 -19.13 22.90 9.97
N GLU A 466 -18.99 22.37 11.18
CA GLU A 466 -19.18 23.12 12.42
C GLU A 466 -18.08 24.17 12.64
N ARG A 467 -16.82 23.77 12.51
CA ARG A 467 -15.66 24.65 12.74
C ARG A 467 -15.59 25.83 11.79
N PHE A 468 -16.07 25.64 10.56
CA PHE A 468 -16.12 26.70 9.54
C PHE A 468 -17.46 27.43 9.48
N ASP A 469 -18.40 27.07 10.36
CA ASP A 469 -19.76 27.64 10.45
C ASP A 469 -20.48 27.71 9.09
N ILE A 470 -20.33 26.67 8.26
CA ILE A 470 -21.02 26.57 6.98
C ILE A 470 -22.43 26.04 7.17
N ASN A 471 -23.40 26.64 6.47
CA ASN A 471 -24.82 26.33 6.64
C ASN A 471 -25.55 26.31 5.29
N TYR A 472 -26.70 25.62 5.26
CA TYR A 472 -27.69 25.73 4.19
C TYR A 472 -29.05 26.14 4.80
N ILE A 473 -29.96 26.62 3.95
CA ILE A 473 -31.34 26.95 4.35
C ILE A 473 -32.24 25.76 4.02
N ASP A 474 -32.94 25.25 5.04
CA ASP A 474 -33.88 24.13 4.90
C ASP A 474 -35.25 24.57 4.35
N GLU A 475 -36.20 23.63 4.21
CA GLU A 475 -37.55 23.88 3.74
C GLU A 475 -38.39 24.80 4.63
N ASN A 476 -38.02 24.93 5.90
CA ASN A 476 -38.66 25.80 6.88
C ASN A 476 -37.97 27.18 6.99
N ASN A 477 -37.09 27.50 6.02
CA ASN A 477 -36.29 28.73 6.00
C ASN A 477 -35.39 28.89 7.24
N THR A 478 -34.93 27.79 7.82
CA THR A 478 -34.01 27.77 8.96
C THR A 478 -32.59 27.35 8.51
N LYS A 479 -31.58 27.89 9.22
CA LYS A 479 -30.19 27.47 8.99
C LYS A 479 -29.95 26.09 9.54
N LYS A 480 -29.42 25.20 8.70
CA LYS A 480 -28.99 23.85 9.06
C LYS A 480 -27.55 23.64 8.65
N ARG A 481 -26.84 22.80 9.37
CA ARG A 481 -25.47 22.44 9.10
C ARG A 481 -25.41 21.23 8.17
N PRO A 482 -24.67 21.25 7.07
CA PRO A 482 -24.49 20.08 6.23
C PRO A 482 -23.57 19.06 6.92
N VAL A 483 -23.68 17.80 6.52
CA VAL A 483 -22.67 16.78 6.75
C VAL A 483 -21.70 16.78 5.57
N MET A 484 -20.44 16.53 5.84
CA MET A 484 -19.39 16.44 4.81
C MET A 484 -18.91 15.01 4.70
N ILE A 485 -18.87 14.48 3.47
CA ILE A 485 -18.28 13.18 3.19
C ILE A 485 -17.02 13.43 2.37
N HIS A 486 -15.87 13.07 2.92
CA HIS A 486 -14.58 13.05 2.23
C HIS A 486 -14.43 11.72 1.52
N ARG A 487 -13.97 11.73 0.27
CA ARG A 487 -13.68 10.47 -0.40
C ARG A 487 -12.58 10.58 -1.45
N ALA A 488 -11.81 9.50 -1.57
CA ALA A 488 -10.94 9.23 -2.70
C ALA A 488 -11.26 7.82 -3.22
N ILE A 489 -11.33 7.63 -4.54
CA ILE A 489 -11.61 6.32 -5.16
C ILE A 489 -10.33 5.52 -5.31
N ILE A 490 -9.30 6.13 -5.92
CA ILE A 490 -7.99 5.51 -6.14
C ILE A 490 -6.96 5.91 -5.06
N GLY A 491 -7.27 6.90 -4.22
CA GLY A 491 -6.41 7.46 -3.19
C GLY A 491 -5.44 8.49 -3.74
N SER A 492 -4.32 8.09 -4.31
CA SER A 492 -3.43 8.99 -5.05
C SER A 492 -3.03 8.40 -6.39
N PHE A 493 -2.78 9.26 -7.37
CA PHE A 493 -2.29 8.86 -8.69
C PHE A 493 -0.96 8.12 -8.59
N GLU A 494 -0.04 8.59 -7.76
CA GLU A 494 1.28 8.01 -7.54
C GLU A 494 1.16 6.56 -7.07
N ARG A 495 0.44 6.33 -5.96
CA ARG A 495 0.25 4.99 -5.39
C ARG A 495 -0.51 4.09 -6.36
N PHE A 496 -1.58 4.57 -6.96
CA PHE A 496 -2.39 3.76 -7.87
C PHE A 496 -1.62 3.38 -9.14
N ILE A 497 -0.83 4.30 -9.72
CA ILE A 497 0.03 4.02 -10.87
C ILE A 497 1.12 3.00 -10.50
N ALA A 498 1.73 3.10 -9.29
CA ALA A 498 2.65 2.08 -8.82
C ALA A 498 1.99 0.70 -8.77
N ILE A 499 0.80 0.61 -8.19
CA ILE A 499 0.05 -0.65 -8.09
C ILE A 499 -0.33 -1.16 -9.48
N LEU A 500 -0.82 -0.31 -10.39
CA LEU A 500 -1.11 -0.67 -11.78
C LEU A 500 0.14 -1.19 -12.51
N THR A 501 1.30 -0.54 -12.28
CA THR A 501 2.58 -0.96 -12.87
C THR A 501 2.96 -2.37 -12.43
N GLU A 502 2.80 -2.68 -11.14
CA GLU A 502 3.07 -4.01 -10.59
C GLU A 502 2.01 -5.04 -10.99
N HIS A 503 0.73 -4.64 -10.97
CA HIS A 503 -0.40 -5.52 -11.35
C HIS A 503 -0.28 -5.98 -12.81
N TYR A 504 -0.07 -5.04 -13.72
CA TYR A 504 0.08 -5.34 -15.15
C TYR A 504 1.53 -5.67 -15.55
N ALA A 505 2.47 -5.69 -14.61
CA ALA A 505 3.89 -5.86 -14.90
C ALA A 505 4.41 -4.89 -15.98
N GLY A 506 3.87 -3.66 -16.03
CA GLY A 506 4.15 -2.65 -17.03
C GLY A 506 3.40 -2.81 -18.37
N GLU A 507 2.57 -3.85 -18.55
CA GLU A 507 1.76 -4.10 -19.75
C GLU A 507 0.37 -3.47 -19.62
N TYR A 508 0.31 -2.16 -19.59
CA TYR A 508 -0.93 -1.42 -19.33
C TYR A 508 -2.05 -1.72 -20.34
N PRO A 509 -3.31 -1.68 -19.90
CA PRO A 509 -4.46 -1.64 -20.82
C PRO A 509 -4.34 -0.48 -21.81
N THR A 510 -4.75 -0.69 -23.07
CA THR A 510 -4.56 0.29 -24.15
C THR A 510 -5.12 1.66 -23.81
N PHE A 511 -6.26 1.74 -23.11
CA PHE A 511 -6.90 3.02 -22.76
C PHE A 511 -6.05 3.92 -21.84
N ILE A 512 -5.18 3.35 -20.99
CA ILE A 512 -4.26 4.14 -20.15
C ILE A 512 -2.82 4.09 -20.63
N ALA A 513 -2.42 3.11 -21.46
CA ALA A 513 -1.04 2.99 -21.92
C ALA A 513 -0.49 4.32 -22.46
N PRO A 514 0.75 4.72 -22.14
CA PRO A 514 1.31 5.99 -22.62
C PRO A 514 1.48 6.02 -24.14
N VAL A 515 1.96 4.91 -24.70
CA VAL A 515 2.11 4.68 -26.13
C VAL A 515 1.19 3.54 -26.53
N LYS A 516 0.35 3.74 -27.53
CA LYS A 516 -0.66 2.76 -27.92
C LYS A 516 -0.14 1.70 -28.88
N ALA A 517 0.73 2.10 -29.79
CA ALA A 517 1.39 1.21 -30.74
C ALA A 517 2.79 1.74 -31.11
N ILE A 518 3.70 0.83 -31.47
CA ILE A 518 5.02 1.16 -32.03
C ILE A 518 5.07 0.64 -33.46
N PHE A 519 5.31 1.54 -34.40
CA PHE A 519 5.54 1.20 -35.81
C PHE A 519 7.02 0.88 -36.03
N VAL A 520 7.29 -0.20 -36.75
CA VAL A 520 8.64 -0.65 -37.12
C VAL A 520 8.70 -0.81 -38.64
N PRO A 521 8.98 0.28 -39.39
CA PRO A 521 9.18 0.22 -40.82
C PRO A 521 10.40 -0.65 -41.14
N ILE A 522 10.33 -1.55 -42.14
CA ILE A 522 11.45 -2.43 -42.51
C ILE A 522 12.64 -1.61 -43.01
N ASN A 523 12.38 -0.59 -43.84
CA ASN A 523 13.38 0.33 -44.35
C ASN A 523 12.82 1.76 -44.45
N GLU A 524 13.64 2.72 -44.94
CA GLU A 524 13.30 4.14 -45.03
C GLU A 524 12.08 4.43 -45.93
N ASN A 525 11.85 3.63 -46.97
CA ASN A 525 10.71 3.84 -47.88
C ASN A 525 9.36 3.67 -47.20
N HIS A 526 9.30 2.88 -46.11
CA HIS A 526 8.08 2.60 -45.38
C HIS A 526 7.79 3.60 -44.27
N VAL A 527 8.74 4.50 -43.93
CA VAL A 527 8.61 5.46 -42.82
C VAL A 527 7.47 6.45 -43.09
N ASN A 528 7.28 6.87 -44.33
CA ASN A 528 6.21 7.83 -44.67
C ASN A 528 4.81 7.22 -44.42
N TYR A 529 4.60 5.96 -44.76
CA TYR A 529 3.35 5.26 -44.48
C TYR A 529 3.08 5.14 -42.97
N ALA A 530 4.12 4.83 -42.19
CA ALA A 530 4.01 4.84 -40.72
C ALA A 530 3.63 6.22 -40.17
N LYS A 531 4.22 7.30 -40.73
CA LYS A 531 3.93 8.69 -40.33
C LYS A 531 2.50 9.10 -40.68
N GLU A 532 1.94 8.63 -41.79
CA GLU A 532 0.54 8.88 -42.14
C GLU A 532 -0.40 8.28 -41.09
N ILE A 533 -0.21 7.01 -40.70
CA ILE A 533 -1.02 6.35 -39.68
C ILE A 533 -0.84 7.05 -38.32
N GLN A 534 0.40 7.39 -37.94
CA GLN A 534 0.69 8.13 -36.72
C GLN A 534 -0.04 9.47 -36.69
N LYS A 535 -0.01 10.23 -37.80
CA LYS A 535 -0.69 11.53 -37.91
C LYS A 535 -2.20 11.40 -37.77
N GLU A 536 -2.80 10.37 -38.37
CA GLU A 536 -4.23 10.10 -38.26
C GLU A 536 -4.63 9.80 -36.81
N LEU A 537 -3.86 8.97 -36.09
CA LEU A 537 -4.10 8.66 -34.69
C LEU A 537 -3.86 9.88 -33.77
N LEU A 538 -2.87 10.71 -34.09
CA LEU A 538 -2.55 11.92 -33.32
C LEU A 538 -3.66 12.96 -33.36
N ASN A 539 -4.49 13.01 -34.42
CA ASN A 539 -5.67 13.88 -34.49
C ASN A 539 -6.70 13.60 -33.37
N ASP A 540 -6.66 12.40 -32.79
CA ASP A 540 -7.49 11.96 -31.66
C ASP A 540 -6.69 11.88 -30.35
N ASP A 541 -5.55 12.57 -30.26
CA ASP A 541 -4.62 12.55 -29.11
C ASP A 541 -4.07 11.15 -28.78
N ILE A 542 -4.04 10.24 -29.75
CA ILE A 542 -3.55 8.87 -29.61
C ILE A 542 -2.06 8.83 -29.95
N ILE A 543 -1.24 8.66 -28.91
CA ILE A 543 0.22 8.69 -29.04
C ILE A 543 0.76 7.33 -29.47
N THR A 544 1.59 7.35 -30.52
CA THR A 544 2.34 6.19 -31.05
C THR A 544 3.78 6.57 -31.31
N GLU A 545 4.67 5.60 -31.42
CA GLU A 545 6.08 5.79 -31.72
C GLU A 545 6.45 5.11 -33.04
N ILE A 546 7.50 5.62 -33.71
CA ILE A 546 8.08 5.01 -34.93
C ILE A 546 9.53 4.70 -34.62
N TYR A 547 9.92 3.43 -34.81
CA TYR A 547 11.30 2.96 -34.65
C TYR A 547 11.94 2.80 -36.03
N ASP A 548 12.49 3.90 -36.54
CA ASP A 548 13.11 4.03 -37.88
C ASP A 548 14.63 4.14 -37.86
N SER A 549 15.26 3.83 -36.71
CA SER A 549 16.71 3.96 -36.53
C SER A 549 17.52 3.06 -37.47
N SER A 550 18.83 3.33 -37.59
CA SER A 550 19.79 2.53 -38.33
C SER A 550 20.02 1.11 -37.79
N ASP A 551 19.40 0.79 -36.65
CA ASP A 551 19.47 -0.54 -36.06
C ASP A 551 18.79 -1.59 -36.96
N SER A 552 19.24 -2.85 -36.88
CA SER A 552 18.61 -3.96 -37.59
C SER A 552 17.15 -4.12 -37.19
N LEU A 553 16.30 -4.59 -38.13
CA LEU A 553 14.87 -4.83 -37.90
C LEU A 553 14.60 -5.65 -36.60
N ASN A 554 15.34 -6.74 -36.42
CA ASN A 554 15.19 -7.60 -35.22
C ASN A 554 15.52 -6.86 -33.93
N LYS A 555 16.52 -5.93 -33.96
CA LYS A 555 16.87 -5.13 -32.78
C LYS A 555 15.77 -4.11 -32.47
N ARG A 556 15.20 -3.47 -33.51
CA ARG A 556 14.08 -2.52 -33.35
C ARG A 556 12.82 -3.19 -32.83
N ILE A 557 12.47 -4.36 -33.35
CA ILE A 557 11.34 -5.16 -32.84
C ILE A 557 11.58 -5.54 -31.35
N ARG A 558 12.78 -6.04 -31.02
CA ARG A 558 13.12 -6.38 -29.64
C ARG A 558 13.06 -5.16 -28.71
N ASN A 559 13.48 -4.00 -29.17
CA ASN A 559 13.39 -2.76 -28.39
C ASN A 559 11.94 -2.34 -28.18
N ALA A 560 11.08 -2.44 -29.22
CA ALA A 560 9.64 -2.19 -29.11
C ALA A 560 8.97 -3.15 -28.12
N GLU A 561 9.32 -4.43 -28.16
CA GLU A 561 8.81 -5.43 -27.22
C GLU A 561 9.23 -5.15 -25.76
N LYS A 562 10.43 -4.61 -25.52
CA LYS A 562 10.89 -4.21 -24.18
C LYS A 562 10.07 -3.05 -23.59
N GLN A 563 9.52 -2.18 -24.44
CA GLN A 563 8.64 -1.09 -23.99
C GLN A 563 7.25 -1.56 -23.53
N LYS A 564 6.97 -2.85 -23.64
CA LYS A 564 5.73 -3.48 -23.18
C LYS A 564 4.45 -2.87 -23.77
N VAL A 565 4.56 -2.26 -24.95
CA VAL A 565 3.44 -1.71 -25.69
C VAL A 565 2.56 -2.84 -26.23
N GLY A 566 1.24 -2.65 -26.23
CA GLY A 566 0.26 -3.68 -26.62
C GLY A 566 0.40 -4.13 -28.08
N TYR A 567 0.77 -3.21 -28.98
CA TYR A 567 0.81 -3.46 -30.42
C TYR A 567 2.16 -3.03 -31.00
N VAL A 568 2.87 -3.96 -31.65
CA VAL A 568 4.03 -3.69 -32.48
C VAL A 568 3.61 -3.92 -33.93
N VAL A 569 3.72 -2.89 -34.75
CA VAL A 569 3.24 -2.88 -36.14
C VAL A 569 4.42 -2.85 -37.10
N ILE A 570 4.59 -3.91 -37.86
CA ILE A 570 5.65 -4.04 -38.84
C ILE A 570 5.11 -3.59 -40.20
N ILE A 571 5.88 -2.77 -40.91
CA ILE A 571 5.50 -2.20 -42.20
C ILE A 571 6.61 -2.50 -43.22
N GLY A 572 6.25 -3.27 -44.26
CA GLY A 572 7.10 -3.59 -45.39
C GLY A 572 6.43 -3.24 -46.72
N ASP A 573 7.02 -3.70 -47.83
CA ASP A 573 6.52 -3.42 -49.19
C ASP A 573 5.06 -3.89 -49.34
N GLU A 574 4.74 -5.12 -48.91
CA GLU A 574 3.39 -5.69 -48.98
C GLU A 574 2.34 -4.85 -48.25
N GLU A 575 2.70 -4.35 -47.05
CA GLU A 575 1.80 -3.52 -46.25
C GLU A 575 1.54 -2.18 -46.93
N VAL A 576 2.55 -1.54 -47.49
CA VAL A 576 2.39 -0.27 -48.22
C VAL A 576 1.60 -0.43 -49.50
N GLU A 577 1.90 -1.46 -50.31
CA GLU A 577 1.22 -1.69 -51.60
C GLU A 577 -0.27 -2.03 -51.46
N ASN A 578 -0.66 -2.73 -50.40
CA ASN A 578 -2.03 -3.22 -50.17
C ASN A 578 -2.81 -2.44 -49.12
N ASP A 579 -2.30 -1.31 -48.62
CA ASP A 579 -2.86 -0.50 -47.52
C ASP A 579 -3.16 -1.31 -46.26
N LEU A 580 -2.19 -2.17 -45.85
CA LEU A 580 -2.27 -3.07 -44.70
C LEU A 580 -1.30 -2.67 -43.61
N VAL A 581 -1.46 -3.29 -42.45
CA VAL A 581 -0.51 -3.28 -41.33
C VAL A 581 -0.36 -4.68 -40.75
N ALA A 582 0.87 -5.14 -40.52
CA ALA A 582 1.16 -6.41 -39.88
C ALA A 582 1.35 -6.21 -38.36
N ILE A 583 0.43 -6.71 -37.59
CA ILE A 583 0.31 -6.46 -36.15
C ILE A 583 0.82 -7.65 -35.36
N ARG A 584 1.69 -7.38 -34.38
CA ARG A 584 2.00 -8.29 -33.28
C ARG A 584 1.24 -7.83 -32.06
N ASP A 585 0.16 -8.56 -31.74
CA ASP A 585 -0.65 -8.34 -30.55
C ASP A 585 0.00 -9.07 -29.36
N ARG A 586 0.59 -8.30 -28.46
CA ARG A 586 1.31 -8.86 -27.32
C ARG A 586 0.39 -9.57 -26.32
N LYS A 587 -0.82 -9.05 -26.10
CA LYS A 587 -1.79 -9.64 -25.17
C LYS A 587 -2.29 -10.99 -25.64
N LYS A 588 -2.66 -11.09 -26.93
CA LYS A 588 -3.13 -12.32 -27.53
C LYS A 588 -2.02 -13.28 -27.89
N ARG A 589 -0.76 -12.78 -27.97
CA ARG A 589 0.42 -13.49 -28.50
C ARG A 589 0.19 -13.98 -29.95
N GLU A 590 -0.53 -13.19 -30.73
CA GLU A 590 -0.92 -13.47 -32.11
C GLU A 590 -0.31 -12.46 -33.07
N GLN A 591 -0.20 -12.88 -34.33
CA GLN A 591 0.18 -12.01 -35.44
C GLN A 591 -0.92 -12.08 -36.48
N TYR A 592 -1.36 -10.91 -36.95
CA TYR A 592 -2.40 -10.81 -37.97
C TYR A 592 -2.24 -9.51 -38.76
N LYS A 593 -2.93 -9.41 -39.90
CA LYS A 593 -2.95 -8.21 -40.73
C LYS A 593 -4.34 -7.59 -40.71
N LEU A 594 -4.39 -6.27 -40.71
CA LEU A 594 -5.61 -5.47 -40.90
C LEU A 594 -5.35 -4.43 -41.99
N SER A 595 -6.39 -3.90 -42.57
CA SER A 595 -6.26 -2.67 -43.33
C SER A 595 -5.87 -1.51 -42.42
N LYS A 596 -5.24 -0.48 -42.95
CA LYS A 596 -4.88 0.75 -42.22
C LYS A 596 -6.08 1.32 -41.49
N GLY A 597 -7.26 1.43 -42.16
CA GLY A 597 -8.47 1.96 -41.58
C GLY A 597 -8.99 1.11 -40.42
N GLU A 598 -9.05 -0.23 -40.57
CA GLU A 598 -9.48 -1.13 -39.48
C GLU A 598 -8.56 -1.05 -38.26
N PHE A 599 -7.25 -0.92 -38.46
CA PHE A 599 -6.29 -0.75 -37.36
C PHE A 599 -6.54 0.56 -36.61
N VAL A 600 -6.69 1.67 -37.33
CA VAL A 600 -6.94 2.99 -36.74
C VAL A 600 -8.24 2.96 -35.92
N GLU A 601 -9.33 2.44 -36.49
CA GLU A 601 -10.61 2.29 -35.78
C GLU A 601 -10.50 1.37 -34.56
N MET A 602 -9.76 0.26 -34.67
CA MET A 602 -9.51 -0.64 -33.54
C MET A 602 -8.82 0.10 -32.39
N ILE A 603 -7.74 0.85 -32.66
CA ILE A 603 -7.01 1.59 -31.63
C ILE A 603 -7.89 2.68 -31.02
N LYS A 604 -8.63 3.46 -31.82
CA LYS A 604 -9.58 4.48 -31.34
C LYS A 604 -10.60 3.86 -30.39
N LYS A 605 -11.24 2.76 -30.78
CA LYS A 605 -12.22 2.04 -29.95
C LYS A 605 -11.63 1.53 -28.64
N LEU A 606 -10.39 1.04 -28.65
CA LEU A 606 -9.69 0.59 -27.44
C LEU A 606 -9.32 1.74 -26.51
N CYS A 607 -9.19 2.96 -27.02
CA CYS A 607 -8.95 4.17 -26.24
C CYS A 607 -10.25 4.81 -25.71
N GLU A 608 -11.40 4.55 -26.35
CA GLU A 608 -12.70 5.01 -25.88
C GLU A 608 -13.12 4.24 -24.62
N VAL A 609 -13.07 4.89 -23.47
CA VAL A 609 -13.55 4.31 -22.20
C VAL A 609 -14.66 5.17 -21.63
N LYS A 610 -15.83 4.56 -21.49
CA LYS A 610 -16.98 5.09 -20.77
C LYS A 610 -17.13 4.28 -19.47
N LEU A 611 -16.98 4.96 -18.31
CA LEU A 611 -17.21 4.42 -16.96
C LEU A 611 -18.57 4.88 -16.43
#